data_6f236b45dcfef73b1a328c152d3b4fe8
#
_entry.id   6f236b45dcfef73b1a328c152d3b4fe8
#
_cell.length_a   1.000
_cell.length_b   1.000
_cell.length_c   1.000
_cell.angle_alpha   90.00
_cell.angle_beta   90.00
_cell.angle_gamma   90.00
#
_symmetry.space_group_name_H-M   'P 1'
#
loop_
_entity.id
_entity.type
_entity.pdbx_description
1 polymer ?
#
loop_
_entity_poly.entity_id
_entity_poly.type
_entity_poly.pdbx_seq_one_letter_code
_entity_poly.pdbx_strand_id
1 'polypeptide(L)'
;MHIAFRVHGDVQGVGYRRFVVHVAHELGLAGWVRNEPEGTVGGEAEGPKASMEVFRARLAQGPPFAIVSRLDWEDPDMRSSLPLPFEIRR
;
A
#
# COMPACT_ATOMS: atom_id res chain seq x y z
N MET A 1 13.97 2.87 -2.54
CA MET A 1 12.81 3.42 -3.26
C MET A 1 11.74 3.79 -2.25
N HIS A 2 11.22 4.97 -2.34
CA HIS A 2 10.15 5.49 -1.47
C HIS A 2 9.00 5.94 -2.37
N ILE A 3 7.81 5.36 -2.18
CA ILE A 3 6.66 5.58 -3.06
C ILE A 3 5.43 5.92 -2.22
N ALA A 4 4.62 6.84 -2.73
CA ALA A 4 3.26 7.08 -2.27
C ALA A 4 2.31 6.36 -3.23
N PHE A 5 1.33 5.66 -2.68
CA PHE A 5 0.38 4.90 -3.50
C PHE A 5 -1.05 5.20 -3.10
N ARG A 6 -1.96 5.05 -4.07
CA ARG A 6 -3.40 5.13 -3.83
C ARG A 6 -4.11 4.09 -4.67
N VAL A 7 -4.97 3.32 -4.03
CA VAL A 7 -5.68 2.20 -4.66
C VAL A 7 -7.16 2.56 -4.77
N HIS A 8 -7.66 2.49 -6.00
CA HIS A 8 -9.05 2.79 -6.32
C HIS A 8 -9.81 1.50 -6.62
N GLY A 9 -11.10 1.50 -6.34
CA GLY A 9 -11.96 0.36 -6.60
C GLY A 9 -12.77 -0.02 -5.37
N ASP A 10 -13.18 -1.26 -5.30
CA ASP A 10 -13.89 -1.80 -4.14
C ASP A 10 -12.84 -2.36 -3.18
N VAL A 11 -12.28 -1.48 -2.35
CA VAL A 11 -11.10 -1.78 -1.53
C VAL A 11 -11.27 -1.48 -0.05
N GLN A 12 -12.37 -0.83 0.35
CA GLN A 12 -12.66 -0.61 1.78
C GLN A 12 -13.67 -1.64 2.27
N GLY A 13 -13.51 -2.08 3.53
CA GLY A 13 -14.42 -3.04 4.14
C GLY A 13 -14.26 -4.49 3.68
N VAL A 14 -13.18 -4.78 2.94
CA VAL A 14 -12.94 -6.11 2.36
C VAL A 14 -11.59 -6.71 2.78
N GLY A 15 -10.97 -6.15 3.83
CA GLY A 15 -9.70 -6.65 4.33
C GLY A 15 -8.48 -6.20 3.53
N TYR A 16 -8.63 -5.17 2.69
CA TYR A 16 -7.53 -4.73 1.82
C TYR A 16 -6.34 -4.18 2.60
N ARG A 17 -6.58 -3.36 3.63
CA ARG A 17 -5.47 -2.82 4.46
C ARG A 17 -4.67 -3.93 5.13
N ARG A 18 -5.34 -4.97 5.65
CA ARG A 18 -4.67 -6.12 6.26
C ARG A 18 -3.80 -6.85 5.24
N PHE A 19 -4.32 -7.01 4.04
CA PHE A 19 -3.59 -7.61 2.94
C PHE A 19 -2.32 -6.81 2.64
N VAL A 20 -2.41 -5.48 2.55
CA VAL A 20 -1.26 -4.62 2.29
C VAL A 20 -0.18 -4.80 3.36
N VAL A 21 -0.58 -4.78 4.64
CA VAL A 21 0.36 -4.95 5.76
C VAL A 21 1.02 -6.33 5.71
N HIS A 22 0.25 -7.37 5.41
CA HIS A 22 0.78 -8.72 5.31
C HIS A 22 1.86 -8.82 4.23
N VAL A 23 1.57 -8.29 3.05
CA VAL A 23 2.54 -8.28 1.95
C VAL A 23 3.77 -7.46 2.30
N ALA A 24 3.57 -6.29 2.90
CA ALA A 24 4.69 -5.42 3.30
C ALA A 24 5.58 -6.10 4.35
N HIS A 25 4.99 -6.82 5.30
CA HIS A 25 5.76 -7.57 6.30
C HIS A 25 6.57 -8.70 5.66
N GLU A 26 5.98 -9.43 4.72
CA GLU A 26 6.71 -10.47 3.99
C GLU A 26 7.93 -9.92 3.27
N LEU A 27 7.81 -8.70 2.74
CA LEU A 27 8.87 -8.06 1.96
C LEU A 27 9.81 -7.19 2.81
N GLY A 28 9.54 -7.06 4.11
CA GLY A 28 10.36 -6.25 5.01
C GLY A 28 10.31 -4.75 4.74
N LEU A 29 9.18 -4.24 4.21
CA LEU A 29 9.04 -2.84 3.85
C LEU A 29 8.66 -1.98 5.05
N ALA A 30 9.16 -0.74 5.08
CA ALA A 30 8.69 0.30 5.98
C ALA A 30 7.52 1.03 5.34
N GLY A 31 6.59 1.56 6.14
CA GLY A 31 5.49 2.33 5.60
C GLY A 31 4.22 2.23 6.42
N TRP A 32 3.15 2.72 5.80
CA TRP A 32 1.82 2.73 6.42
C TRP A 32 0.73 2.68 5.34
N VAL A 33 -0.47 2.30 5.75
CA VAL A 33 -1.65 2.23 4.88
C VAL A 33 -2.87 2.66 5.68
N ARG A 34 -3.79 3.39 5.04
CA ARG A 34 -5.06 3.81 5.65
C ARG A 34 -6.17 3.90 4.63
N ASN A 35 -7.41 3.82 5.12
CA ASN A 35 -8.58 4.19 4.31
C ASN A 35 -8.65 5.70 4.18
N GLU A 36 -8.94 6.18 2.97
CA GLU A 36 -9.14 7.60 2.71
C GLU A 36 -10.64 7.92 2.74
N PRO A 37 -11.02 9.19 3.08
CA PRO A 37 -12.43 9.55 3.18
C PRO A 37 -13.25 9.34 1.91
N GLU A 38 -12.61 9.47 0.74
CA GLU A 38 -13.31 9.33 -0.54
C GLU A 38 -13.47 7.88 -1.02
N GLY A 39 -13.03 6.90 -0.23
CA GLY A 39 -13.22 5.48 -0.55
C GLY A 39 -11.98 4.75 -1.09
N THR A 40 -10.88 5.46 -1.31
CA THR A 40 -9.63 4.83 -1.72
C THR A 40 -8.86 4.33 -0.50
N VAL A 41 -7.80 3.55 -0.76
CA VAL A 41 -6.83 3.15 0.25
C VAL A 41 -5.50 3.77 -0.14
N GLY A 42 -4.89 4.53 0.75
CA GLY A 42 -3.63 5.22 0.47
C GLY A 42 -2.54 4.87 1.45
N GLY A 43 -1.31 5.14 1.07
CA GLY A 43 -0.18 4.91 1.95
C GLY A 43 1.15 5.28 1.33
N GLU A 44 2.20 4.96 2.07
CA GLU A 44 3.57 5.12 1.62
C GLU A 44 4.36 3.86 1.98
N ALA A 45 5.32 3.52 1.15
CA ALA A 45 6.18 2.36 1.38
C ALA A 45 7.59 2.65 0.94
N GLU A 46 8.55 2.02 1.60
CA GLU A 46 9.96 2.16 1.28
C GLU A 46 10.67 0.83 1.44
N GLY A 47 11.56 0.53 0.50
CA GLY A 47 12.38 -0.66 0.51
C GLY A 47 13.20 -0.80 -0.76
N PRO A 48 13.90 -1.93 -0.92
CA PRO A 48 14.67 -2.20 -2.14
C PRO A 48 13.77 -2.24 -3.37
N LYS A 49 14.31 -1.82 -4.50
CA LYS A 49 13.56 -1.74 -5.76
C LYS A 49 12.88 -3.07 -6.11
N ALA A 50 13.57 -4.19 -6.00
CA ALA A 50 13.00 -5.49 -6.35
C ALA A 50 11.80 -5.83 -5.46
N SER A 51 11.90 -5.56 -4.15
CA SER A 51 10.79 -5.79 -3.22
C SER A 51 9.63 -4.86 -3.52
N MET A 52 9.91 -3.60 -3.87
CA MET A 52 8.87 -2.62 -4.20
C MET A 52 8.12 -3.00 -5.48
N GLU A 53 8.79 -3.61 -6.46
CA GLU A 53 8.13 -4.09 -7.67
C GLU A 53 7.16 -5.24 -7.38
N VAL A 54 7.53 -6.15 -6.50
CA VAL A 54 6.64 -7.23 -6.06
C VAL A 54 5.45 -6.64 -5.30
N PHE A 55 5.70 -5.69 -4.41
CA PHE A 55 4.66 -5.01 -3.64
C PHE A 55 3.64 -4.36 -4.57
N ARG A 56 4.11 -3.61 -5.57
CA ARG A 56 3.25 -2.97 -6.56
C ARG A 56 2.35 -3.97 -7.28
N ALA A 57 2.92 -5.07 -7.76
CA ALA A 57 2.16 -6.09 -8.48
C ALA A 57 1.10 -6.73 -7.57
N ARG A 58 1.45 -7.01 -6.31
CA ARG A 58 0.50 -7.58 -5.35
C ARG A 58 -0.63 -6.63 -5.00
N LEU A 59 -0.34 -5.33 -4.83
CA LEU A 59 -1.37 -4.31 -4.57
C LEU A 59 -2.34 -4.20 -5.74
N ALA A 60 -1.83 -4.23 -6.96
CA ALA A 60 -2.68 -4.13 -8.16
C ALA A 60 -3.61 -5.33 -8.31
N GLN A 61 -3.17 -6.50 -7.91
CA GLN A 61 -3.99 -7.71 -7.95
C GLN A 61 -5.03 -7.72 -6.82
N GLY A 62 -4.60 -7.39 -5.61
CA GLY A 62 -5.44 -7.37 -4.41
C GLY A 62 -5.84 -8.76 -3.91
N PRO A 63 -6.49 -8.81 -2.74
CA PRO A 63 -7.03 -10.04 -2.19
C PRO A 63 -8.33 -10.46 -2.90
N PRO A 64 -8.82 -11.71 -2.70
CA PRO A 64 -9.97 -12.25 -3.45
C PRO A 64 -11.24 -11.43 -3.40
N PHE A 65 -11.51 -10.73 -2.30
CA PHE A 65 -12.77 -9.97 -2.14
C PHE A 65 -12.65 -8.49 -2.49
N ALA A 66 -11.50 -8.06 -2.95
CA ALA A 66 -11.29 -6.68 -3.39
C ALA A 66 -11.34 -6.62 -4.92
N ILE A 67 -11.72 -5.45 -5.42
CA ILE A 67 -11.67 -5.15 -6.85
C ILE A 67 -10.84 -3.88 -7.01
N VAL A 68 -9.66 -4.02 -7.60
CA VAL A 68 -8.76 -2.88 -7.84
C VAL A 68 -9.00 -2.39 -9.26
N SER A 69 -9.48 -1.15 -9.39
CA SER A 69 -9.71 -0.53 -10.70
C SER A 69 -8.52 0.28 -11.18
N ARG A 70 -7.73 0.84 -10.26
CA ARG A 70 -6.55 1.64 -10.59
C ARG A 70 -5.60 1.71 -9.40
N LEU A 71 -4.33 1.70 -9.68
CA LEU A 71 -3.28 1.91 -8.68
C LEU A 71 -2.43 3.11 -9.11
N ASP A 72 -2.47 4.17 -8.33
CA ASP A 72 -1.57 5.31 -8.49
C ASP A 72 -0.28 5.01 -7.73
N TRP A 73 0.86 5.27 -8.36
CA TRP A 73 2.17 4.90 -7.84
C TRP A 73 3.15 6.00 -8.18
N GLU A 74 3.54 6.80 -7.20
CA GLU A 74 4.26 8.04 -7.44
C GLU A 74 5.38 8.26 -6.43
N ASP A 75 6.38 9.05 -6.81
CA ASP A 75 7.33 9.57 -5.85
C ASP A 75 6.60 10.56 -4.94
N PRO A 76 6.77 10.49 -3.62
CA PRO A 76 6.11 11.45 -2.74
C PRO A 76 6.74 12.83 -2.87
N ASP A 77 5.92 13.89 -2.73
CA ASP A 77 6.40 15.26 -2.77
C ASP A 77 7.38 15.55 -1.65
N MET A 78 7.11 14.99 -0.47
CA MET A 78 7.97 15.12 0.68
C MET A 78 8.28 13.74 1.25
N ARG A 79 9.56 13.50 1.51
CA ARG A 79 9.99 12.25 2.12
C ARG A 79 10.07 12.42 3.62
N SER A 80 9.54 11.44 4.35
CA SER A 80 9.63 11.39 5.79
C SER A 80 10.08 10.00 6.20
N SER A 81 10.48 9.88 7.47
CA SER A 81 10.82 8.57 8.03
C SER A 81 9.54 7.74 8.14
N LEU A 82 9.57 6.52 7.62
CA LEU A 82 8.42 5.62 7.62
C LEU A 82 8.54 4.58 8.74
N PRO A 83 7.41 4.17 9.33
CA PRO A 83 7.44 3.17 10.40
C PRO A 83 7.89 1.80 9.91
N LEU A 84 8.64 1.11 10.75
CA LEU A 84 9.03 -0.28 10.55
C LEU A 84 8.82 -0.97 11.90
N PRO A 85 7.98 -2.00 11.98
CA PRO A 85 7.28 -2.65 10.87
C PRO A 85 6.18 -1.76 10.25
N PHE A 86 5.77 -2.14 9.05
CA PHE A 86 4.70 -1.47 8.31
C PHE A 86 3.42 -1.49 9.14
N GLU A 87 2.69 -0.37 9.16
CA GLU A 87 1.52 -0.25 10.05
C GLU A 87 0.23 0.15 9.34
N ILE A 88 -0.91 -0.23 9.94
CA ILE A 88 -2.22 0.27 9.55
C ILE A 88 -2.50 1.56 10.33
N ARG A 89 -2.98 2.57 9.63
CA ARG A 89 -3.47 3.82 10.21
C ARG A 89 -4.96 3.97 9.98
N ARG A 90 -5.58 4.75 10.82
CA ARG A 90 -7.00 5.05 10.73
C ARG A 90 -7.24 6.50 10.32
#